data_573a66b4527a27333bcf15dec5e8a245
#
_entry.id   573a66b4527a27333bcf15dec5e8a245
#
_cell.length_a   1.000
_cell.length_b   1.000
_cell.length_c   1.000
_cell.angle_alpha   90.00
_cell.angle_beta   90.00
_cell.angle_gamma   90.00
#
_symmetry.space_group_name_H-M   'P 1'
#
loop_
_entity.id
_entity.type
_entity.pdbx_description
1 polymer ?
#
loop_
_entity_poly.entity_id
_entity_poly.type
_entity_poly.pdbx_seq_one_letter_code
_entity_poly.pdbx_strand_id
1 'polypeptide(L)' 'VGRIKTIIINKPGSLGAISALIAKNNGNISNINFENRSNDFYELIIDIEVRDNNHLNNIIAALRLEKTTSSVERIRG' A
#
# COMPACT_ATOMS: atom_id res chain seq x y z
N VAL A 1 6.89 -8.08 -9.72
CA VAL A 1 6.72 -6.89 -8.87
C VAL A 1 5.41 -6.21 -9.21
N GLY A 2 4.59 -5.97 -8.21
CA GLY A 2 3.37 -5.21 -8.35
C GLY A 2 3.58 -3.78 -7.85
N ARG A 3 3.03 -2.81 -8.55
CA ARG A 3 3.10 -1.41 -8.11
C ARG A 3 1.70 -0.91 -7.81
N ILE A 4 1.56 -0.31 -6.65
CA ILE A 4 0.28 0.28 -6.24
C ILE A 4 0.47 1.74 -5.87
N LYS A 5 -0.61 2.49 -6.03
CA LYS A 5 -0.71 3.85 -5.50
C LYS A 5 -1.74 3.83 -4.39
N THR A 6 -1.37 4.30 -3.23
CA THR A 6 -2.28 4.34 -2.09
C THR A 6 -2.25 5.70 -1.42
N ILE A 7 -3.41 6.12 -0.95
CA ILE A 7 -3.55 7.33 -0.15
C ILE A 7 -3.95 6.89 1.24
N ILE A 8 -3.15 7.25 2.23
CA ILE A 8 -3.39 6.88 3.62
C ILE A 8 -3.49 8.12 4.49
N ILE A 9 -4.19 7.97 5.61
CA ILE A 9 -4.33 9.06 6.59
C ILE A 9 -2.97 9.31 7.23
N ASN A 10 -2.58 10.58 7.34
CA ASN A 10 -1.34 10.97 8.00
C ASN A 10 -1.53 11.02 9.51
N LYS A 11 -1.36 9.89 10.16
CA LYS A 11 -1.37 9.82 11.63
C LYS A 11 -0.41 8.74 12.11
N PRO A 12 -0.02 8.79 13.38
CA PRO A 12 0.89 7.76 13.92
C PRO A 12 0.36 6.36 13.68
N GLY A 13 1.23 5.47 13.20
CA GLY A 13 0.89 4.08 12.96
C GLY A 13 0.29 3.75 11.61
N SER A 14 -0.13 4.74 10.81
CA SER A 14 -0.76 4.46 9.51
C SER A 14 0.15 3.71 8.56
N LEU A 15 1.38 4.15 8.42
CA LEU A 15 2.35 3.48 7.53
C LEU A 15 2.70 2.09 8.06
N GLY A 16 2.82 1.96 9.38
CA GLY A 16 3.06 0.67 10.03
C GLY A 16 1.93 -0.32 9.78
N ALA A 17 0.68 0.14 9.81
CA ALA A 17 -0.48 -0.71 9.55
C ALA A 17 -0.47 -1.24 8.12
N ILE A 18 -0.17 -0.39 7.14
CA ILE A 18 -0.06 -0.78 5.73
C ILE A 18 1.05 -1.82 5.55
N SER A 19 2.22 -1.55 6.12
CA SER A 19 3.36 -2.45 6.00
C SER A 19 3.08 -3.81 6.64
N ALA A 20 2.42 -3.83 7.79
CA ALA A 20 2.06 -5.07 8.48
C ALA A 20 1.06 -5.89 7.66
N LEU A 21 0.07 -5.26 7.03
CA LEU A 21 -0.90 -5.94 6.19
C LEU A 21 -0.25 -6.57 4.95
N ILE A 22 0.65 -5.86 4.32
CA ILE A 22 1.38 -6.38 3.16
C ILE A 22 2.19 -7.61 3.57
N ALA A 23 2.91 -7.52 4.69
CA ALA A 23 3.70 -8.64 5.20
C ALA A 23 2.82 -9.83 5.58
N LYS A 24 1.69 -9.57 6.23
CA LYS A 24 0.74 -10.62 6.63
C LYS A 24 0.20 -11.38 5.42
N ASN A 25 0.09 -10.73 4.30
CA ASN A 25 -0.36 -11.33 3.05
C ASN A 25 0.81 -11.79 2.17
N ASN A 26 1.96 -12.00 2.76
CA ASN A 26 3.16 -12.54 2.13
C ASN A 26 3.76 -11.66 1.02
N GLY A 27 3.43 -10.38 1.01
CA GLY A 27 4.08 -9.41 0.14
C GLY A 27 5.33 -8.87 0.79
N ASN A 28 6.30 -8.52 -0.03
CA ASN A 28 7.53 -7.89 0.44
C ASN A 28 7.67 -6.53 -0.23
N ILE A 29 7.74 -5.49 0.57
CA ILE A 29 7.91 -4.13 0.05
C ILE A 29 9.35 -3.99 -0.43
N SER A 30 9.51 -3.72 -1.71
CA SER A 30 10.83 -3.47 -2.29
C SER A 30 11.14 -1.99 -2.42
N ASN A 31 10.12 -1.14 -2.48
CA ASN A 31 10.33 0.30 -2.56
C ASN A 31 9.08 1.05 -2.12
N ILE A 32 9.27 2.17 -1.43
CA ILE A 32 8.20 3.11 -1.10
C ILE A 32 8.65 4.50 -1.53
N ASN A 33 7.78 5.19 -2.26
CA ASN A 33 8.04 6.55 -2.68
C ASN A 33 6.86 7.44 -2.27
N PHE A 34 7.16 8.51 -1.55
CA PHE A 34 6.16 9.50 -1.16
C PHE A 34 5.98 10.48 -2.30
N GLU A 35 4.85 10.39 -3.00
CA GLU A 35 4.54 11.30 -4.10
C GLU A 35 4.05 12.64 -3.58
N ASN A 36 3.30 12.61 -2.49
CA ASN A 36 2.73 13.81 -1.91
C ASN A 36 2.54 13.63 -0.41
N ARG A 37 2.77 14.70 0.34
CA ARG A 37 2.56 14.71 1.79
C ARG A 37 1.78 15.96 2.15
N SER A 38 0.73 15.76 2.94
CA SER A 38 -0.02 16.87 3.52
C SER A 38 -0.19 16.62 5.01
N ASN A 39 -0.81 17.55 5.69
CA ASN A 39 -1.11 17.36 7.12
C ASN A 39 -2.11 16.24 7.34
N ASP A 40 -2.96 15.95 6.35
CA ASP A 40 -4.05 14.98 6.49
C ASP A 40 -3.77 13.64 5.83
N PHE A 41 -2.98 13.64 4.75
CA PHE A 41 -2.79 12.44 3.93
C PHE A 41 -1.37 12.30 3.42
N TYR A 42 -0.97 11.04 3.21
CA TYR A 42 0.19 10.68 2.41
C TYR A 42 -0.27 9.99 1.14
N GLU A 43 0.34 10.35 0.02
CA GLU A 43 0.15 9.66 -1.25
C GLU A 43 1.43 8.90 -1.56
N LEU A 44 1.31 7.59 -1.65
CA LEU A 44 2.45 6.68 -1.75
C LEU A 44 2.40 5.85 -3.02
N ILE A 45 3.57 5.63 -3.60
CA ILE A 45 3.76 4.59 -4.62
C ILE A 45 4.56 3.49 -3.94
N ILE A 46 4.03 2.28 -3.92
CA ILE A 46 4.68 1.13 -3.27
C ILE A 46 4.90 0.03 -4.29
N ASP A 47 6.13 -0.44 -4.37
CA ASP A 47 6.49 -1.62 -5.15
C ASP A 47 6.52 -2.83 -4.21
N ILE A 48 5.77 -3.86 -4.57
CA ILE A 48 5.61 -5.05 -3.74
C ILE A 48 6.02 -6.27 -4.55
N GLU A 49 6.88 -7.09 -3.97
CA GLU A 49 7.22 -8.39 -4.54
C GLU A 49 6.10 -9.35 -4.26
N VAL A 50 5.49 -9.88 -5.31
CA VAL A 50 4.35 -10.80 -5.22
C VAL A 50 4.60 -11.99 -6.14
N ARG A 51 3.87 -13.09 -5.91
CA ARG A 51 4.00 -14.31 -6.69
C ARG A 51 3.33 -14.19 -8.06
N ASP A 52 2.18 -13.53 -8.11
CA ASP A 52 1.36 -13.41 -9.30
C ASP A 52 0.33 -12.30 -9.13
N ASN A 53 -0.52 -12.11 -10.14
CA ASN A 53 -1.54 -11.07 -10.12
C ASN A 53 -2.60 -11.33 -9.05
N ASN A 54 -2.97 -12.58 -8.80
CA ASN A 54 -3.94 -12.91 -7.75
C ASN A 54 -3.42 -12.52 -6.37
N HIS A 55 -2.14 -12.75 -6.13
CA HIS A 55 -1.49 -12.36 -4.89
C HIS A 55 -1.56 -10.85 -4.69
N LEU A 56 -1.24 -10.08 -5.73
CA LEU A 56 -1.33 -8.62 -5.67
C LEU A 56 -2.77 -8.17 -5.43
N ASN A 57 -3.73 -8.76 -6.10
CA ASN A 57 -5.14 -8.42 -5.92
C ASN A 57 -5.62 -8.68 -4.49
N ASN A 58 -5.15 -9.76 -3.87
CA ASN A 58 -5.47 -10.08 -2.48
C ASN A 58 -4.91 -9.02 -1.54
N ILE A 59 -3.69 -8.56 -1.78
CA ILE A 59 -3.09 -7.49 -1.00
C ILE A 59 -3.87 -6.20 -1.14
N ILE A 60 -4.24 -5.84 -2.37
CA ILE A 60 -5.03 -4.63 -2.63
C ILE A 60 -6.36 -4.70 -1.89
N ALA A 61 -7.04 -5.85 -1.92
CA ALA A 61 -8.31 -6.03 -1.23
C ALA A 61 -8.15 -5.86 0.29
N ALA A 62 -7.10 -6.43 0.86
CA ALA A 62 -6.81 -6.28 2.29
C ALA A 62 -6.55 -4.82 2.66
N LEU A 63 -5.78 -4.11 1.85
CA LEU A 63 -5.47 -2.70 2.09
C LEU A 63 -6.72 -1.82 2.03
N ARG A 64 -7.65 -2.13 1.12
CA ARG A 64 -8.91 -1.38 0.99
C ARG A 64 -9.80 -1.50 2.22
N LEU A 65 -9.62 -2.55 3.00
CA LEU A 65 -10.38 -2.74 4.24
C LEU A 65 -9.73 -2.06 5.45
N GLU A 66 -8.50 -1.58 5.31
CA GLU A 66 -7.80 -0.91 6.40
C GLU A 66 -8.36 0.48 6.63
N LYS A 67 -8.67 0.81 7.89
CA LYS A 67 -9.29 2.08 8.28
C LYS A 67 -8.50 3.30 7.85
N THR A 68 -7.18 3.19 7.85
CA THR A 68 -6.31 4.32 7.56
C THR A 68 -6.07 4.52 6.06
N THR A 69 -6.60 3.64 5.24
CA THR A 69 -6.46 3.70 3.78
C THR A 69 -7.65 4.42 3.17
N SER A 70 -7.41 5.51 2.43
CA SER A 70 -8.44 6.20 1.67
C SER A 70 -8.67 5.57 0.31
N SER A 71 -7.60 5.19 -0.37
CA SER A 71 -7.72 4.55 -1.67
C SER A 71 -6.50 3.67 -1.94
N VAL A 72 -6.70 2.65 -2.75
CA VAL A 72 -5.63 1.80 -3.25
C VAL A 72 -5.95 1.46 -4.69
N GLU A 73 -5.02 1.64 -5.58
CA GLU A 73 -5.18 1.23 -6.96
C GLU A 73 -3.88 0.67 -7.51
N ARG A 74 -4.01 -0.27 -8.41
CA ARG A 74 -2.87 -0.83 -9.12
C ARG A 74 -2.45 0.15 -10.21
N ILE A 75 -1.15 0.39 -10.32
CA ILE A 75 -0.62 1.17 -11.41
C ILE A 75 0.40 0.34 -12.20
N ARG A 76 0.49 0.64 -13.46
CA ARG A 76 1.48 0.02 -14.34
C ARG A 76 2.71 0.92 -14.37
N GLY A 77 3.83 0.35 -14.07
CA GLY A 77 5.03 1.14 -14.00
C GLY A 77 6.13 0.64 -14.87
#